data_a354eb078fa3f16ce7b9c7b3f74b0a0c
#
_entry.id   a354eb078fa3f16ce7b9c7b3f74b0a0c
#
_cell.length_a   1.000
_cell.length_b   1.000
_cell.length_c   1.000
_cell.angle_alpha   90.00
_cell.angle_beta   90.00
_cell.angle_gamma   90.00
#
_symmetry.space_group_name_H-M   'P 1'
#
loop_
_entity.id
_entity.type
_entity.pdbx_description
1 polymer ?
#
loop_
_entity_poly.entity_id
_entity_poly.type
_entity_poly.pdbx_seq_one_letter_code
_entity_poly.pdbx_strand_id
1 'polypeptide(L)'
;MARSPDPAPKTVRGFIPARNDEERFLMRHIEDLARTAFSRDIARYSGFLSDREQALARAALGRAEVQSGFRFDGGWPDAERRVLCIEPEYSYAESPIRCVRLQCRAQAGAALPAHKDYLGSLMGLALKREALGDIVLPAGQPGTAYVFALEPAAQLICRELFQAGRTELGCTLLEPDEVPAFPAAKHEKCSATVSSLRLDAVLSAMLRCSRGQASELIAAGRVEINHLPADKPYAAVYEGDIFTVRGRGRFGLTALPGKSKKDRLIIEFFQY
;
A
#
# COMPACT_ATOMS: atom_id res chain seq x y z
N MET A 1 32.43 36.72 3.25
CA MET A 1 31.89 35.70 2.31
C MET A 1 31.00 34.75 3.10
N ALA A 2 29.68 34.91 2.99
CA ALA A 2 28.72 34.04 3.63
C ALA A 2 28.71 32.71 2.87
N ARG A 3 28.91 31.59 3.56
CA ARG A 3 28.70 30.25 3.00
C ARG A 3 27.23 30.11 2.58
N SER A 4 26.99 29.75 1.32
CA SER A 4 25.67 29.35 0.85
C SER A 4 25.12 28.23 1.76
N PRO A 5 23.84 28.26 2.14
CA PRO A 5 23.27 27.20 2.93
C PRO A 5 23.38 25.88 2.15
N ASP A 6 23.83 24.81 2.81
CA ASP A 6 23.84 23.46 2.26
C ASP A 6 22.42 23.12 1.75
N PRO A 7 22.30 22.51 0.57
CA PRO A 7 20.99 22.10 0.05
C PRO A 7 20.32 21.16 1.06
N ALA A 8 19.04 21.43 1.34
CA ALA A 8 18.25 20.60 2.23
C ALA A 8 18.39 19.12 1.80
N PRO A 9 18.54 18.17 2.73
CA PRO A 9 18.69 16.79 2.39
C PRO A 9 17.48 16.34 1.56
N LYS A 10 17.74 15.60 0.47
CA LYS A 10 16.67 15.03 -0.36
C LYS A 10 15.78 14.17 0.55
N THR A 11 14.54 14.59 0.78
CA THR A 11 13.61 13.95 1.70
C THR A 11 12.92 12.74 1.09
N VAL A 12 12.94 12.60 -0.25
CA VAL A 12 12.25 11.53 -0.98
C VAL A 12 13.28 10.64 -1.68
N ARG A 13 13.06 9.33 -1.57
CA ARG A 13 13.88 8.35 -2.29
C ARG A 13 13.68 8.52 -3.80
N GLY A 14 14.78 8.62 -4.53
CA GLY A 14 14.78 8.61 -6.00
C GLY A 14 14.33 7.25 -6.56
N PHE A 15 14.74 6.97 -7.76
CA PHE A 15 14.39 5.78 -8.55
C PHE A 15 14.36 4.45 -7.77
N ILE A 16 13.27 3.68 -7.93
CA ILE A 16 13.13 2.31 -7.45
C ILE A 16 13.33 1.35 -8.64
N PRO A 17 14.37 0.50 -8.62
CA PRO A 17 14.63 -0.43 -9.71
C PRO A 17 13.65 -1.60 -9.72
N ALA A 18 13.29 -2.08 -10.91
CA ALA A 18 12.57 -3.33 -11.07
C ALA A 18 13.49 -4.52 -10.75
N ARG A 19 12.97 -5.55 -10.07
CA ARG A 19 13.70 -6.76 -9.65
C ARG A 19 13.72 -7.85 -10.74
N ASN A 20 12.64 -7.95 -11.50
CA ASN A 20 12.38 -9.03 -12.44
C ASN A 20 11.66 -8.51 -13.69
N ASP A 21 11.38 -9.41 -14.63
CA ASP A 21 10.70 -9.07 -15.88
C ASP A 21 9.24 -8.64 -15.67
N GLU A 22 8.56 -9.21 -14.69
CA GLU A 22 7.16 -8.85 -14.36
C GLU A 22 7.09 -7.39 -13.88
N GLU A 23 7.99 -6.97 -12.98
CA GLU A 23 8.05 -5.58 -12.54
C GLU A 23 8.46 -4.63 -13.69
N ARG A 24 9.37 -5.06 -14.59
CA ARG A 24 9.71 -4.30 -15.78
C ARG A 24 8.54 -4.16 -16.75
N PHE A 25 7.75 -5.24 -16.89
CA PHE A 25 6.54 -5.23 -17.69
C PHE A 25 5.50 -4.28 -17.10
N LEU A 26 5.26 -4.36 -15.79
CA LEU A 26 4.35 -3.44 -15.08
C LEU A 26 4.73 -1.98 -15.33
N MET A 27 6.02 -1.63 -15.16
CA MET A 27 6.45 -0.24 -15.36
C MET A 27 6.18 0.24 -16.79
N ARG A 28 6.50 -0.58 -17.81
CA ARG A 28 6.19 -0.26 -19.22
C ARG A 28 4.70 -0.11 -19.46
N HIS A 29 3.90 -1.01 -18.87
CA HIS A 29 2.45 -0.93 -18.99
C HIS A 29 1.90 0.37 -18.38
N ILE A 30 2.42 0.82 -17.23
CA ILE A 30 2.03 2.10 -16.63
C ILE A 30 2.44 3.29 -17.52
N GLU A 31 3.65 3.28 -18.10
CA GLU A 31 4.09 4.30 -19.03
C GLU A 31 3.18 4.38 -20.28
N ASP A 32 2.74 3.24 -20.81
CA ASP A 32 1.82 3.16 -21.95
C ASP A 32 0.40 3.61 -21.60
N LEU A 33 -0.09 3.26 -20.39
CA LEU A 33 -1.38 3.77 -19.87
C LEU A 33 -1.35 5.30 -19.78
N ALA A 34 -0.28 5.87 -19.20
CA ALA A 34 -0.12 7.30 -19.06
C ALA A 34 -0.08 7.99 -20.43
N ARG A 35 0.75 7.48 -21.35
CA ARG A 35 0.84 8.00 -22.73
C ARG A 35 -0.53 7.99 -23.41
N THR A 36 -1.27 6.88 -23.29
CA THR A 36 -2.60 6.75 -23.89
C THR A 36 -3.61 7.71 -23.27
N ALA A 37 -3.60 7.83 -21.94
CA ALA A 37 -4.50 8.71 -21.21
C ALA A 37 -4.33 10.17 -21.67
N PHE A 38 -3.10 10.69 -21.62
CA PHE A 38 -2.83 12.09 -21.94
C PHE A 38 -2.88 12.40 -23.45
N SER A 39 -2.49 11.46 -24.33
CA SER A 39 -2.55 11.71 -25.78
C SER A 39 -3.96 11.71 -26.34
N ARG A 40 -4.92 11.05 -25.67
CA ARG A 40 -6.30 10.91 -26.10
C ARG A 40 -7.29 11.64 -25.21
N ASP A 41 -6.81 12.26 -24.14
CA ASP A 41 -7.61 12.91 -23.11
C ASP A 41 -8.73 12.02 -22.53
N ILE A 42 -8.36 10.77 -22.20
CA ILE A 42 -9.29 9.75 -21.67
C ILE A 42 -8.73 9.13 -20.40
N ALA A 43 -9.60 8.91 -19.41
CA ALA A 43 -9.19 8.22 -18.20
C ALA A 43 -8.72 6.79 -18.46
N ARG A 44 -7.67 6.37 -17.73
CA ARG A 44 -7.13 5.02 -17.76
C ARG A 44 -6.85 4.53 -16.34
N TYR A 45 -7.03 3.24 -16.15
CA TYR A 45 -6.91 2.59 -14.85
C TYR A 45 -6.00 1.36 -14.94
N SER A 46 -5.20 1.15 -13.90
CA SER A 46 -4.51 -0.12 -13.70
C SER A 46 -5.44 -1.16 -13.05
N GLY A 47 -4.95 -2.38 -12.84
CA GLY A 47 -5.48 -3.26 -11.79
C GLY A 47 -5.10 -2.77 -10.39
N PHE A 48 -5.56 -3.50 -9.36
CA PHE A 48 -5.13 -3.25 -7.98
C PHE A 48 -3.65 -3.59 -7.80
N LEU A 49 -2.90 -2.61 -7.37
CA LEU A 49 -1.46 -2.67 -7.14
C LEU A 49 -1.19 -2.86 -5.65
N SER A 50 -0.24 -3.74 -5.32
CA SER A 50 0.36 -3.82 -3.98
C SER A 50 1.23 -2.59 -3.72
N ASP A 51 1.66 -2.36 -2.48
CA ASP A 51 2.54 -1.24 -2.13
C ASP A 51 3.80 -1.16 -3.00
N ARG A 52 4.42 -2.31 -3.26
CA ARG A 52 5.60 -2.38 -4.13
C ARG A 52 5.26 -1.97 -5.56
N GLU A 53 4.16 -2.45 -6.10
CA GLU A 53 3.70 -2.11 -7.44
C GLU A 53 3.29 -0.64 -7.55
N GLN A 54 2.68 -0.06 -6.50
CA GLN A 54 2.39 1.38 -6.43
C GLN A 54 3.67 2.22 -6.47
N ALA A 55 4.72 1.79 -5.75
CA ALA A 55 6.01 2.47 -5.77
C ALA A 55 6.67 2.39 -7.17
N LEU A 56 6.58 1.25 -7.85
CA LEU A 56 7.04 1.08 -9.24
C LEU A 56 6.22 1.93 -10.22
N ALA A 57 4.90 1.99 -10.02
CA ALA A 57 4.02 2.81 -10.84
C ALA A 57 4.36 4.31 -10.70
N ARG A 58 4.63 4.81 -9.48
CA ARG A 58 5.11 6.19 -9.28
C ARG A 58 6.44 6.43 -10.01
N ALA A 59 7.37 5.47 -9.95
CA ALA A 59 8.66 5.57 -10.65
C ALA A 59 8.49 5.58 -12.18
N ALA A 60 7.55 4.79 -12.71
CA ALA A 60 7.22 4.77 -14.13
C ALA A 60 6.58 6.08 -14.61
N LEU A 61 5.64 6.64 -13.83
CA LEU A 61 5.04 7.95 -14.10
C LEU A 61 6.11 9.06 -14.11
N GLY A 62 7.05 9.02 -13.17
CA GLY A 62 8.18 9.97 -13.14
C GLY A 62 9.07 9.88 -14.37
N ARG A 63 9.30 8.67 -14.93
CA ARG A 63 10.01 8.50 -16.22
C ARG A 63 9.23 9.03 -17.41
N ALA A 64 7.91 8.91 -17.37
CA ALA A 64 7.02 9.44 -18.38
C ALA A 64 6.76 10.96 -18.20
N GLU A 65 7.47 11.61 -17.27
CA GLU A 65 7.35 13.04 -16.95
C GLU A 65 5.94 13.47 -16.48
N VAL A 66 5.14 12.52 -16.00
CA VAL A 66 3.78 12.76 -15.49
C VAL A 66 3.87 13.18 -14.02
N GLN A 67 3.54 14.43 -13.72
CA GLN A 67 3.60 15.01 -12.38
C GLN A 67 2.23 15.21 -11.73
N SER A 68 1.14 15.24 -12.50
CA SER A 68 -0.24 15.46 -12.07
C SER A 68 -1.22 14.69 -12.94
N GLY A 69 -2.52 14.77 -12.63
CA GLY A 69 -3.56 14.07 -13.38
C GLY A 69 -3.60 12.57 -13.07
N PHE A 70 -3.13 12.17 -11.89
CA PHE A 70 -3.26 10.79 -11.42
C PHE A 70 -3.45 10.71 -9.90
N ARG A 71 -4.08 9.66 -9.45
CA ARG A 71 -4.25 9.30 -8.03
C ARG A 71 -4.22 7.79 -7.83
N PHE A 72 -3.96 7.37 -6.60
CA PHE A 72 -4.11 5.97 -6.19
C PHE A 72 -5.36 5.84 -5.32
N ASP A 73 -6.26 4.96 -5.72
CA ASP A 73 -7.55 4.75 -5.09
C ASP A 73 -7.74 3.26 -4.77
N GLY A 74 -8.18 2.95 -3.59
CA GLY A 74 -8.49 1.58 -3.18
C GLY A 74 -9.95 1.39 -2.80
N GLY A 75 -10.79 2.43 -2.99
CA GLY A 75 -12.20 2.44 -2.63
C GLY A 75 -12.49 2.81 -1.17
N TRP A 76 -11.45 2.91 -0.33
CA TRP A 76 -11.56 3.37 1.06
C TRP A 76 -10.23 4.00 1.53
N PRO A 77 -10.23 4.86 2.60
CA PRO A 77 -9.08 5.71 2.92
C PRO A 77 -7.77 4.98 3.21
N ASP A 78 -7.82 3.87 3.95
CA ASP A 78 -6.62 3.14 4.38
C ASP A 78 -6.34 1.90 3.52
N ALA A 79 -6.84 1.88 2.29
CA ALA A 79 -6.59 0.76 1.39
C ALA A 79 -5.10 0.50 1.20
N GLU A 80 -4.68 -0.75 1.40
CA GLU A 80 -3.32 -1.20 1.08
C GLU A 80 -3.15 -1.42 -0.43
N ARG A 81 -4.13 -2.08 -1.04
CA ARG A 81 -4.15 -2.30 -2.49
C ARG A 81 -4.91 -1.18 -3.18
N ARG A 82 -4.28 -0.56 -4.16
CA ARG A 82 -4.86 0.61 -4.85
C ARG A 82 -4.73 0.50 -6.36
N VAL A 83 -5.74 0.98 -7.04
CA VAL A 83 -5.74 1.20 -8.49
C VAL A 83 -5.05 2.52 -8.77
N LEU A 84 -4.15 2.56 -9.75
CA LEU A 84 -3.68 3.82 -10.32
C LEU A 84 -4.76 4.34 -11.28
N CYS A 85 -5.33 5.48 -10.95
CA CYS A 85 -6.26 6.23 -11.78
C CYS A 85 -5.49 7.36 -12.46
N ILE A 86 -5.43 7.36 -13.79
CA ILE A 86 -4.83 8.43 -14.60
C ILE A 86 -5.99 9.15 -15.25
N GLU A 87 -6.23 10.39 -14.82
CA GLU A 87 -7.41 11.18 -15.16
C GLU A 87 -6.95 12.56 -15.67
N PRO A 88 -6.73 12.73 -16.97
CA PRO A 88 -6.46 14.04 -17.58
C PRO A 88 -7.55 15.05 -17.25
N GLU A 89 -7.23 16.34 -17.32
CA GLU A 89 -8.07 17.43 -16.81
C GLU A 89 -9.50 17.44 -17.38
N TYR A 90 -9.67 17.06 -18.63
CA TYR A 90 -10.96 17.06 -19.31
C TYR A 90 -11.62 15.69 -19.44
N SER A 91 -10.99 14.66 -18.85
CA SER A 91 -11.56 13.32 -18.86
C SER A 91 -12.65 13.17 -17.79
N TYR A 92 -13.81 12.67 -18.18
CA TYR A 92 -14.83 12.24 -17.24
C TYR A 92 -14.78 10.72 -17.11
N ALA A 93 -14.69 10.23 -15.87
CA ALA A 93 -14.70 8.80 -15.64
C ALA A 93 -15.25 8.45 -14.26
N GLU A 94 -16.02 7.39 -14.21
CA GLU A 94 -16.43 6.77 -12.96
C GLU A 94 -15.30 5.90 -12.39
N SER A 95 -15.26 5.79 -11.07
CA SER A 95 -14.31 4.88 -10.40
C SER A 95 -14.55 3.43 -10.88
N PRO A 96 -13.50 2.70 -11.30
CA PRO A 96 -13.64 1.31 -11.71
C PRO A 96 -13.82 0.36 -10.51
N ILE A 97 -13.73 0.89 -9.28
CA ILE A 97 -13.77 0.14 -8.03
C ILE A 97 -15.22 0.06 -7.55
N ARG A 98 -15.63 -1.14 -7.18
CA ARG A 98 -16.91 -1.42 -6.53
C ARG A 98 -16.67 -2.10 -5.18
N CYS A 99 -17.61 -1.94 -4.28
CA CYS A 99 -17.62 -2.61 -2.97
C CYS A 99 -18.71 -3.69 -2.94
N VAL A 100 -18.32 -4.90 -2.57
CA VAL A 100 -19.26 -6.01 -2.34
C VAL A 100 -19.33 -6.28 -0.84
N ARG A 101 -20.52 -6.20 -0.28
CA ARG A 101 -20.79 -6.64 1.09
C ARG A 101 -21.07 -8.13 1.09
N LEU A 102 -20.28 -8.87 1.87
CA LEU A 102 -20.44 -10.29 2.13
C LEU A 102 -21.00 -10.46 3.54
N GLN A 103 -22.15 -11.13 3.67
CA GLN A 103 -22.80 -11.35 4.94
C GLN A 103 -22.98 -12.83 5.22
N CYS A 104 -22.47 -13.32 6.35
CA CYS A 104 -22.62 -14.71 6.75
C CYS A 104 -24.09 -15.03 7.08
N ARG A 105 -24.57 -16.15 6.57
CA ARG A 105 -25.86 -16.76 6.91
C ARG A 105 -25.69 -17.84 7.98
N ALA A 106 -24.75 -17.63 8.92
CA ALA A 106 -24.44 -18.60 9.96
C ALA A 106 -25.52 -18.68 11.02
N GLN A 107 -25.79 -19.88 11.53
CA GLN A 107 -26.59 -20.08 12.73
C GLN A 107 -25.86 -19.57 13.98
N ALA A 108 -26.61 -19.16 15.01
CA ALA A 108 -26.04 -18.69 16.24
C ALA A 108 -25.04 -19.71 16.83
N GLY A 109 -23.83 -19.26 17.15
CA GLY A 109 -22.75 -20.10 17.70
C GLY A 109 -21.85 -20.79 16.66
N ALA A 110 -22.09 -20.63 15.35
CA ALA A 110 -21.16 -21.12 14.33
C ALA A 110 -19.89 -20.26 14.28
N ALA A 111 -18.75 -20.90 13.95
CA ALA A 111 -17.51 -20.20 13.72
C ALA A 111 -17.62 -19.31 12.47
N LEU A 112 -17.29 -18.01 12.63
CA LEU A 112 -17.31 -17.06 11.53
C LEU A 112 -16.03 -17.21 10.68
N PRO A 113 -16.12 -16.98 9.35
CA PRO A 113 -14.95 -17.01 8.48
C PRO A 113 -13.92 -15.94 8.87
N ALA A 114 -12.66 -16.31 8.85
CA ALA A 114 -11.55 -15.37 8.98
C ALA A 114 -11.15 -14.81 7.61
N HIS A 115 -10.30 -13.78 7.59
CA HIS A 115 -9.81 -13.15 6.36
C HIS A 115 -9.31 -14.16 5.31
N LYS A 116 -8.56 -15.20 5.74
CA LYS A 116 -8.03 -16.25 4.86
C LYS A 116 -9.12 -17.06 4.16
N ASP A 117 -10.27 -17.25 4.83
CA ASP A 117 -11.37 -18.05 4.29
C ASP A 117 -12.10 -17.28 3.17
N TYR A 118 -12.31 -15.98 3.37
CA TYR A 118 -12.81 -15.09 2.32
C TYR A 118 -11.86 -15.02 1.14
N LEU A 119 -10.56 -14.78 1.39
CA LEU A 119 -9.55 -14.70 0.33
C LEU A 119 -9.46 -16.01 -0.46
N GLY A 120 -9.45 -17.16 0.23
CA GLY A 120 -9.40 -18.48 -0.42
C GLY A 120 -10.60 -18.72 -1.33
N SER A 121 -11.81 -18.36 -0.87
CA SER A 121 -13.04 -18.53 -1.67
C SER A 121 -13.07 -17.58 -2.87
N LEU A 122 -12.62 -16.33 -2.72
CA LEU A 122 -12.50 -15.38 -3.84
C LEU A 122 -11.49 -15.85 -4.89
N MET A 123 -10.35 -16.39 -4.47
CA MET A 123 -9.35 -16.95 -5.38
C MET A 123 -9.86 -18.21 -6.08
N GLY A 124 -10.78 -18.96 -5.44
CA GLY A 124 -11.48 -20.09 -6.03
C GLY A 124 -12.37 -19.75 -7.23
N LEU A 125 -12.77 -18.48 -7.38
CA LEU A 125 -13.49 -17.97 -8.55
C LEU A 125 -12.60 -17.72 -9.78
N ALA A 126 -11.32 -18.13 -9.73
CA ALA A 126 -10.31 -17.88 -10.77
C ALA A 126 -10.10 -16.38 -11.09
N LEU A 127 -10.41 -15.50 -10.14
CA LEU A 127 -10.15 -14.07 -10.26
C LEU A 127 -8.65 -13.81 -10.21
N LYS A 128 -8.18 -12.96 -11.12
CA LYS A 128 -6.81 -12.46 -11.05
C LYS A 128 -6.63 -11.59 -9.80
N ARG A 129 -5.46 -11.67 -9.15
CA ARG A 129 -5.18 -10.91 -7.94
C ARG A 129 -5.27 -9.39 -8.16
N GLU A 130 -4.97 -8.92 -9.36
CA GLU A 130 -5.08 -7.52 -9.78
C GLU A 130 -6.53 -7.02 -9.91
N ALA A 131 -7.52 -7.91 -9.96
CA ALA A 131 -8.93 -7.54 -9.96
C ALA A 131 -9.50 -7.35 -8.55
N LEU A 132 -8.74 -7.75 -7.51
CA LEU A 132 -9.15 -7.71 -6.11
C LEU A 132 -8.31 -6.71 -5.31
N GLY A 133 -8.99 -5.82 -4.62
CA GLY A 133 -8.47 -4.93 -3.61
C GLY A 133 -8.39 -5.57 -2.23
N ASP A 134 -8.75 -4.79 -1.22
CA ASP A 134 -8.75 -5.21 0.17
C ASP A 134 -10.03 -5.94 0.56
N ILE A 135 -9.91 -6.79 1.57
CA ILE A 135 -11.03 -7.42 2.27
C ILE A 135 -11.06 -6.81 3.67
N VAL A 136 -12.07 -6.02 3.96
CA VAL A 136 -12.24 -5.33 5.24
C VAL A 136 -13.20 -6.11 6.13
N LEU A 137 -12.77 -6.45 7.33
CA LEU A 137 -13.56 -7.11 8.37
C LEU A 137 -13.77 -6.11 9.52
N PRO A 138 -14.90 -5.36 9.55
CA PRO A 138 -15.10 -4.33 10.56
C PRO A 138 -15.36 -4.97 11.94
N ALA A 139 -14.63 -4.51 12.95
CA ALA A 139 -14.70 -5.06 14.32
C ALA A 139 -16.10 -5.03 14.94
N GLY A 140 -16.95 -4.09 14.54
CA GLY A 140 -18.33 -3.94 15.05
C GLY A 140 -19.39 -4.74 14.31
N GLN A 141 -19.03 -5.50 13.27
CA GLN A 141 -20.00 -6.22 12.41
C GLN A 141 -19.55 -7.68 12.21
N PRO A 142 -19.66 -8.53 13.23
CA PRO A 142 -19.25 -9.92 13.11
C PRO A 142 -20.03 -10.63 12.01
N GLY A 143 -19.34 -11.43 11.19
CA GLY A 143 -19.94 -12.13 10.06
C GLY A 143 -20.19 -11.27 8.82
N THR A 144 -19.72 -10.01 8.81
CA THR A 144 -19.77 -9.13 7.64
C THR A 144 -18.36 -8.84 7.16
N ALA A 145 -18.15 -8.94 5.85
CA ALA A 145 -16.92 -8.50 5.19
C ALA A 145 -17.27 -7.58 4.01
N TYR A 146 -16.36 -6.67 3.69
CA TYR A 146 -16.45 -5.80 2.52
C TYR A 146 -15.26 -6.08 1.62
N VAL A 147 -15.53 -6.36 0.35
CA VAL A 147 -14.51 -6.67 -0.66
C VAL A 147 -14.50 -5.56 -1.69
N PHE A 148 -13.36 -4.92 -1.86
CA PHE A 148 -13.16 -3.96 -2.94
C PHE A 148 -12.63 -4.70 -4.16
N ALA A 149 -13.25 -4.50 -5.30
CA ALA A 149 -12.90 -5.19 -6.55
C ALA A 149 -13.15 -4.28 -7.76
N LEU A 150 -12.52 -4.59 -8.88
CA LEU A 150 -12.88 -3.99 -10.16
C LEU A 150 -14.29 -4.45 -10.54
N GLU A 151 -15.04 -3.60 -11.22
CA GLU A 151 -16.46 -3.84 -11.52
C GLU A 151 -16.77 -5.24 -12.10
N PRO A 152 -16.07 -5.78 -13.12
CA PRO A 152 -16.35 -7.13 -13.64
C PRO A 152 -16.15 -8.22 -12.58
N ALA A 153 -15.14 -8.05 -11.69
CA ALA A 153 -14.89 -8.98 -10.60
C ALA A 153 -15.95 -8.87 -9.50
N ALA A 154 -16.39 -7.66 -9.16
CA ALA A 154 -17.45 -7.44 -8.19
C ALA A 154 -18.77 -8.10 -8.62
N GLN A 155 -19.12 -7.96 -9.90
CA GLN A 155 -20.29 -8.63 -10.47
C GLN A 155 -20.17 -10.15 -10.43
N LEU A 156 -18.99 -10.70 -10.76
CA LEU A 156 -18.73 -12.14 -10.66
C LEU A 156 -18.84 -12.65 -9.22
N ILE A 157 -18.29 -11.90 -8.25
CA ILE A 157 -18.38 -12.23 -6.82
C ILE A 157 -19.85 -12.31 -6.39
N CYS A 158 -20.66 -11.32 -6.75
CA CYS A 158 -22.08 -11.30 -6.39
C CYS A 158 -22.86 -12.48 -7.00
N ARG A 159 -22.45 -12.97 -8.16
CA ARG A 159 -23.13 -14.05 -8.88
C ARG A 159 -22.68 -15.43 -8.44
N GLU A 160 -21.41 -15.62 -8.11
CA GLU A 160 -20.82 -16.96 -7.97
C GLU A 160 -20.28 -17.26 -6.56
N LEU A 161 -20.16 -16.28 -5.66
CA LEU A 161 -19.64 -16.51 -4.32
C LEU A 161 -20.77 -16.80 -3.34
N PHE A 162 -20.93 -18.07 -2.98
CA PHE A 162 -22.00 -18.51 -2.07
C PHE A 162 -21.52 -18.93 -0.69
N GLN A 163 -20.20 -19.11 -0.52
CA GLN A 163 -19.64 -19.52 0.77
C GLN A 163 -18.20 -19.04 0.98
N ALA A 164 -17.80 -18.86 2.23
CA ALA A 164 -16.43 -18.71 2.66
C ALA A 164 -16.07 -19.76 3.72
N GLY A 165 -15.07 -20.59 3.41
CA GLY A 165 -14.78 -21.77 4.21
C GLY A 165 -15.98 -22.71 4.26
N ARG A 166 -16.61 -22.84 5.43
CA ARG A 166 -17.83 -23.69 5.64
C ARG A 166 -19.10 -22.89 5.82
N THR A 167 -19.05 -21.57 5.70
CA THR A 167 -20.15 -20.67 6.02
C THR A 167 -20.77 -20.13 4.75
N GLU A 168 -22.10 -20.27 4.62
CA GLU A 168 -22.85 -19.66 3.52
C GLU A 168 -22.84 -18.14 3.62
N LEU A 169 -22.78 -17.49 2.46
CA LEU A 169 -22.74 -16.05 2.30
C LEU A 169 -23.92 -15.52 1.51
N GLY A 170 -24.40 -14.34 1.87
CA GLY A 170 -25.13 -13.44 0.99
C GLY A 170 -24.17 -12.38 0.47
N CYS A 171 -24.21 -12.10 -0.84
CA CYS A 171 -23.40 -11.09 -1.48
C CYS A 171 -24.30 -9.96 -1.98
N THR A 172 -23.90 -8.71 -1.77
CA THR A 172 -24.61 -7.51 -2.22
C THR A 172 -23.62 -6.54 -2.80
N LEU A 173 -23.80 -6.12 -4.05
CA LEU A 173 -23.05 -5.00 -4.64
C LEU A 173 -23.60 -3.71 -4.02
N LEU A 174 -22.72 -2.85 -3.52
CA LEU A 174 -23.09 -1.59 -2.90
C LEU A 174 -22.87 -0.44 -3.89
N GLU A 175 -23.81 0.51 -3.88
CA GLU A 175 -23.58 1.79 -4.51
C GLU A 175 -22.55 2.62 -3.72
N PRO A 176 -21.87 3.60 -4.34
CA PRO A 176 -20.81 4.36 -3.67
C PRO A 176 -21.22 5.04 -2.37
N ASP A 177 -22.45 5.51 -2.26
CA ASP A 177 -23.03 6.15 -1.07
C ASP A 177 -23.46 5.15 0.02
N GLU A 178 -23.61 3.87 -0.33
CA GLU A 178 -23.91 2.80 0.62
C GLU A 178 -22.66 2.21 1.28
N VAL A 179 -21.46 2.52 0.77
CA VAL A 179 -20.20 2.02 1.34
C VAL A 179 -19.99 2.65 2.72
N PRO A 180 -19.92 1.85 3.80
CA PRO A 180 -19.77 2.41 5.12
C PRO A 180 -18.40 3.08 5.29
N ALA A 181 -18.35 4.13 6.10
CA ALA A 181 -17.09 4.69 6.52
C ALA A 181 -16.37 3.68 7.45
N PHE A 182 -15.23 3.18 7.00
CA PHE A 182 -14.37 2.35 7.83
C PHE A 182 -13.50 3.25 8.69
N PRO A 183 -13.42 2.98 10.02
CA PRO A 183 -12.49 3.74 10.87
C PRO A 183 -11.07 3.50 10.35
N ALA A 184 -10.35 4.61 10.14
CA ALA A 184 -8.94 4.55 9.78
C ALA A 184 -8.19 3.66 10.78
N ALA A 185 -7.32 2.79 10.28
CA ALA A 185 -6.42 2.05 11.15
C ALA A 185 -5.63 3.08 11.96
N LYS A 186 -5.86 3.10 13.27
CA LYS A 186 -5.09 3.96 14.18
C LYS A 186 -3.69 3.39 14.29
N HIS A 187 -2.86 3.68 13.29
CA HIS A 187 -1.43 3.43 13.45
C HIS A 187 -0.92 4.36 14.55
N GLU A 188 -0.43 3.77 15.62
CA GLU A 188 0.16 4.53 16.71
C GLU A 188 1.39 5.27 16.18
N LYS A 189 1.29 6.60 16.11
CA LYS A 189 2.41 7.43 15.68
C LYS A 189 3.47 7.40 16.75
N CYS A 190 4.63 6.90 16.40
CA CYS A 190 5.82 6.88 17.23
C CYS A 190 6.76 8.00 16.79
N SER A 191 7.49 8.57 17.76
CA SER A 191 8.56 9.53 17.49
C SER A 191 9.84 9.08 18.18
N ALA A 192 10.96 9.26 17.50
CA ALA A 192 12.28 8.99 18.06
C ALA A 192 13.33 10.00 17.54
N THR A 193 14.52 10.01 18.15
CA THR A 193 15.62 10.85 17.68
C THR A 193 16.79 9.99 17.24
N VAL A 194 17.37 10.33 16.10
CA VAL A 194 18.53 9.64 15.52
C VAL A 194 19.67 10.61 15.24
N SER A 195 20.89 10.12 15.21
CA SER A 195 22.07 10.95 14.88
C SER A 195 22.22 11.19 13.39
N SER A 196 21.64 10.33 12.56
CA SER A 196 21.71 10.41 11.09
C SER A 196 20.58 9.57 10.46
N LEU A 197 20.24 9.86 9.20
CA LEU A 197 19.29 9.09 8.40
C LEU A 197 19.95 7.87 7.76
N ARG A 198 20.66 7.10 8.57
CA ARG A 198 21.23 5.80 8.17
C ARG A 198 20.30 4.70 8.62
N LEU A 199 20.24 3.65 7.82
CA LEU A 199 19.37 2.50 8.07
C LEU A 199 19.58 1.89 9.46
N ASP A 200 20.83 1.66 9.86
CA ASP A 200 21.17 1.11 11.18
C ASP A 200 20.68 1.99 12.35
N ALA A 201 20.77 3.30 12.20
CA ALA A 201 20.35 4.25 13.23
C ALA A 201 18.81 4.35 13.30
N VAL A 202 18.13 4.41 12.17
CA VAL A 202 16.67 4.52 12.10
C VAL A 202 16.02 3.21 12.57
N LEU A 203 16.48 2.04 12.09
CA LEU A 203 15.98 0.75 12.57
C LEU A 203 16.20 0.51 14.05
N SER A 204 17.39 0.90 14.58
CA SER A 204 17.67 0.83 16.01
C SER A 204 16.62 1.60 16.83
N ALA A 205 16.24 2.80 16.37
CA ALA A 205 15.22 3.61 17.01
C ALA A 205 13.81 3.00 16.89
N MET A 206 13.42 2.54 15.69
CA MET A 206 12.13 1.91 15.43
C MET A 206 11.93 0.62 16.22
N LEU A 207 12.96 -0.24 16.25
CA LEU A 207 12.92 -1.56 16.92
C LEU A 207 13.26 -1.49 18.42
N ARG A 208 13.62 -0.32 18.94
CA ARG A 208 14.10 -0.12 20.33
C ARG A 208 15.22 -1.09 20.69
N CYS A 209 16.21 -1.23 19.80
CA CYS A 209 17.35 -2.12 19.96
C CYS A 209 18.68 -1.36 19.78
N SER A 210 19.81 -2.03 20.04
CA SER A 210 21.13 -1.42 19.78
C SER A 210 21.42 -1.31 18.27
N ARG A 211 22.27 -0.35 17.87
CA ARG A 211 22.72 -0.23 16.48
C ARG A 211 23.44 -1.47 15.98
N GLY A 212 24.16 -2.19 16.87
CA GLY A 212 24.78 -3.47 16.55
C GLY A 212 23.73 -4.52 16.15
N GLN A 213 22.69 -4.69 16.97
CA GLN A 213 21.58 -5.59 16.66
C GLN A 213 20.85 -5.23 15.37
N ALA A 214 20.62 -3.92 15.11
CA ALA A 214 20.04 -3.48 13.84
C ALA A 214 20.96 -3.85 12.65
N SER A 215 22.27 -3.65 12.79
CA SER A 215 23.25 -4.03 11.76
C SER A 215 23.32 -5.53 11.52
N GLU A 216 23.19 -6.35 12.56
CA GLU A 216 23.12 -7.82 12.45
C GLU A 216 21.86 -8.27 11.67
N LEU A 217 20.69 -7.66 11.93
CA LEU A 217 19.46 -7.93 11.18
C LEU A 217 19.63 -7.60 9.69
N ILE A 218 20.28 -6.47 9.38
CA ILE A 218 20.57 -6.07 8.00
C ILE A 218 21.52 -7.06 7.33
N ALA A 219 22.65 -7.40 7.99
CA ALA A 219 23.64 -8.34 7.46
C ALA A 219 23.06 -9.75 7.28
N ALA A 220 22.10 -10.16 8.12
CA ALA A 220 21.39 -11.43 8.01
C ALA A 220 20.32 -11.44 6.89
N GLY A 221 20.18 -10.36 6.09
CA GLY A 221 19.20 -10.29 5.01
C GLY A 221 17.74 -10.28 5.50
N ARG A 222 17.50 -9.84 6.75
CA ARG A 222 16.16 -9.82 7.37
C ARG A 222 15.44 -8.50 7.20
N VAL A 223 16.05 -7.53 6.54
CA VAL A 223 15.54 -6.17 6.37
C VAL A 223 15.32 -5.86 4.91
N GLU A 224 14.15 -5.33 4.59
CA GLU A 224 13.83 -4.76 3.30
C GLU A 224 13.44 -3.29 3.46
N ILE A 225 13.83 -2.46 2.48
CA ILE A 225 13.33 -1.09 2.34
C ILE A 225 12.53 -1.04 1.05
N ASN A 226 11.27 -0.62 1.13
CA ASN A 226 10.35 -0.56 -0.03
C ASN A 226 10.38 -1.89 -0.81
N HIS A 227 10.33 -3.01 -0.07
CA HIS A 227 10.36 -4.38 -0.58
C HIS A 227 11.67 -4.78 -1.30
N LEU A 228 12.74 -4.01 -1.17
CA LEU A 228 14.08 -4.37 -1.66
C LEU A 228 14.95 -4.82 -0.49
N PRO A 229 15.65 -5.95 -0.60
CA PRO A 229 16.63 -6.35 0.42
C PRO A 229 17.64 -5.23 0.65
N ALA A 230 17.88 -4.93 1.92
CA ALA A 230 18.87 -3.95 2.34
C ALA A 230 20.05 -4.68 2.96
N ASP A 231 21.24 -4.50 2.39
CA ASP A 231 22.49 -5.16 2.79
C ASP A 231 23.49 -4.22 3.47
N LYS A 232 23.24 -2.89 3.39
CA LYS A 232 24.17 -1.87 3.86
C LYS A 232 23.62 -1.13 5.07
N PRO A 233 24.19 -1.32 6.28
CA PRO A 233 23.74 -0.61 7.49
C PRO A 233 23.80 0.91 7.36
N TYR A 234 24.71 1.42 6.54
CA TYR A 234 24.88 2.85 6.28
C TYR A 234 24.02 3.39 5.12
N ALA A 235 23.14 2.57 4.53
CA ALA A 235 22.24 3.03 3.47
C ALA A 235 21.41 4.21 3.94
N ALA A 236 21.24 5.21 3.08
CA ALA A 236 20.39 6.36 3.37
C ALA A 236 18.92 5.95 3.38
N VAL A 237 18.16 6.49 4.31
CA VAL A 237 16.70 6.31 4.40
C VAL A 237 16.01 7.66 4.22
N TYR A 238 14.76 7.62 3.75
CA TYR A 238 14.02 8.80 3.32
C TYR A 238 12.60 8.76 3.88
N GLU A 239 11.98 9.92 3.97
CA GLU A 239 10.57 10.06 4.28
C GLU A 239 9.73 9.25 3.26
N GLY A 240 8.72 8.55 3.75
CA GLY A 240 7.91 7.63 2.95
C GLY A 240 8.50 6.21 2.78
N ASP A 241 9.73 5.96 3.26
CA ASP A 241 10.29 4.60 3.21
C ASP A 241 9.51 3.64 4.12
N ILE A 242 9.25 2.44 3.58
CA ILE A 242 8.63 1.33 4.31
C ILE A 242 9.69 0.28 4.60
N PHE A 243 9.82 -0.08 5.87
CA PHE A 243 10.77 -1.08 6.34
C PHE A 243 10.02 -2.36 6.70
N THR A 244 10.38 -3.47 6.08
CA THR A 244 9.93 -4.80 6.50
C THR A 244 11.07 -5.51 7.20
N VAL A 245 10.86 -5.88 8.46
CA VAL A 245 11.87 -6.58 9.28
C VAL A 245 11.31 -7.96 9.64
N ARG A 246 11.87 -9.01 9.07
CA ARG A 246 11.40 -10.39 9.28
C ARG A 246 11.40 -10.75 10.77
N GLY A 247 10.20 -11.10 11.29
CA GLY A 247 9.97 -11.45 12.69
C GLY A 247 9.89 -10.25 13.65
N ARG A 248 9.84 -9.02 13.14
CA ARG A 248 9.69 -7.79 13.94
C ARG A 248 8.57 -6.88 13.45
N GLY A 249 8.04 -7.11 12.25
CA GLY A 249 6.95 -6.33 11.68
C GLY A 249 7.38 -5.37 10.57
N ARG A 250 6.45 -4.50 10.21
CA ARG A 250 6.55 -3.53 9.13
C ARG A 250 6.40 -2.13 9.71
N PHE A 251 7.19 -1.19 9.22
CA PHE A 251 7.25 0.18 9.74
C PHE A 251 7.24 1.18 8.58
N GLY A 252 6.54 2.29 8.73
CA GLY A 252 6.55 3.39 7.77
C GLY A 252 7.17 4.64 8.36
N LEU A 253 8.17 5.22 7.72
CA LEU A 253 8.78 6.51 8.09
C LEU A 253 7.93 7.63 7.48
N THR A 254 7.15 8.34 8.30
CA THR A 254 6.15 9.30 7.82
C THR A 254 6.64 10.71 7.69
N ALA A 255 7.53 11.13 8.59
CA ALA A 255 8.02 12.52 8.58
C ALA A 255 9.40 12.67 9.23
N LEU A 256 10.07 13.73 8.80
CA LEU A 256 11.36 14.22 9.33
C LEU A 256 11.17 15.68 9.80
N PRO A 257 10.46 15.91 10.94
CA PRO A 257 10.00 17.24 11.32
C PRO A 257 11.14 18.22 11.73
N GLY A 258 12.39 17.75 11.72
CA GLY A 258 13.54 18.62 11.99
C GLY A 258 14.48 18.05 13.04
N LYS A 259 15.08 18.94 13.83
CA LYS A 259 16.08 18.58 14.84
C LYS A 259 15.62 18.88 16.27
N SER A 260 16.05 18.04 17.18
CA SER A 260 15.87 18.25 18.63
C SER A 260 16.81 19.34 19.17
N LYS A 261 16.57 19.79 20.40
CA LYS A 261 17.44 20.74 21.11
C LYS A 261 18.91 20.28 21.21
N LYS A 262 19.19 19.00 21.05
CA LYS A 262 20.53 18.38 21.06
C LYS A 262 21.06 18.10 19.65
N ASP A 263 20.55 18.78 18.63
CA ASP A 263 20.94 18.66 17.20
C ASP A 263 20.76 17.26 16.62
N ARG A 264 19.89 16.43 17.22
CA ARG A 264 19.54 15.10 16.68
C ARG A 264 18.32 15.23 15.79
N LEU A 265 18.29 14.47 14.70
CA LEU A 265 17.15 14.41 13.79
C LEU A 265 15.98 13.74 14.49
N ILE A 266 14.80 14.34 14.39
CA ILE A 266 13.55 13.74 14.84
C ILE A 266 12.98 12.94 13.67
N ILE A 267 12.54 11.72 13.94
CA ILE A 267 11.83 10.87 12.99
C ILE A 267 10.45 10.55 13.54
N GLU A 268 9.44 10.60 12.68
CA GLU A 268 8.10 10.11 12.96
C GLU A 268 7.84 8.85 12.13
N PHE A 269 7.30 7.84 12.76
CA PHE A 269 7.05 6.56 12.12
C PHE A 269 5.85 5.85 12.78
N PHE A 270 5.34 4.82 12.13
CA PHE A 270 4.33 3.94 12.69
C PHE A 270 4.66 2.47 12.39
N GLN A 271 4.06 1.58 13.16
CA GLN A 271 4.08 0.14 12.90
C GLN A 271 2.73 -0.28 12.34
N TYR A 272 2.76 -1.08 11.28
CA TYR A 272 1.58 -1.68 10.66
C TYR A 272 0.97 -2.77 11.53
#